data_4a7cca35b8d60e29f65271380f83b238
#
_entry.id   4a7cca35b8d60e29f65271380f83b238
#
_cell.length_a   1.000
_cell.length_b   1.000
_cell.length_c   1.000
_cell.angle_alpha   90.00
_cell.angle_beta   90.00
_cell.angle_gamma   90.00
#
_symmetry.space_group_name_H-M   'P 1'
#
loop_
_entity.id
_entity.type
_entity.pdbx_description
1 polymer ?
#
loop_
_entity_poly.entity_id
_entity_poly.type
_entity_poly.pdbx_seq_one_letter_code
_entity_poly.pdbx_strand_id
1 'polypeptide(L)'
;MRGMKRIVAVLLGLAVCPALASAQTGGDSSRNVGVVTTLAGNATVARVSLTSPQPLRFKDHVFLRDRISTAEQSVVRVLLGGKALVTVRELSTLTVTEDTGRSVVDLSSGKVAMGVLRQRMHPGEVIEIRTPNAIAAIRGTVLVVELIPEPGGSSGAPRYTTTVHVLHGLVEVSDPKNPGAPPAQVGAMESWSRTGSDPSTLAPLSRTAADEVFVGLHAAPQIAEGPSEFIQSVTAREQAKAIAVAEFLAPGTVGAGAGGDGGAPSTPQIGATTPGIAGAPVIPSLASRSAQLAAGGGSAAARFTFSGQTVTEPGSFYSLSRGLTDSPAGPIIEATNSLLSIGQNVMEVSGGATFSSTGAASLLSLDPSTLTAASLLSLSGGARFTLVDSLLRDQGGVLALQSDFLRLSGGSTFVGGGTSALVDLVGSSAGAAGGLLSVNGRAVMDLVNASAPLLSLTRSAALATGSSLADLSGGASVRLNQLASLTASRLTIQGHGLSLSSGATMTVVGDLFRVANGSTLTIANGALLSLSGGSSLTVGGALINFIGTGNTLSISNNLCGSGCTMIGNLPVFVPAGVAVNQAINLANPILNLTGNTLNIAAGSAAIVVTGGAQVKQGP
;
A
#
# COMPACT_ATOMS: atom_id res chain seq x y z
N MET A 1 -5.92 -108.01 21.40
CA MET A 1 -6.96 -107.40 22.31
C MET A 1 -6.66 -105.95 22.54
N ARG A 2 -7.65 -105.11 22.25
CA ARG A 2 -7.81 -103.68 22.69
C ARG A 2 -6.74 -102.72 22.18
N GLY A 3 -7.01 -101.60 21.53
CA GLY A 3 -8.29 -100.90 21.27
C GLY A 3 -7.87 -99.58 20.68
N MET A 4 -8.28 -99.33 19.54
CA MET A 4 -7.94 -98.17 18.69
C MET A 4 -8.73 -96.98 19.11
N LYS A 5 -8.11 -95.85 19.35
CA LYS A 5 -8.80 -94.52 19.34
C LYS A 5 -8.09 -93.61 18.37
N ARG A 6 -8.76 -93.31 17.32
CA ARG A 6 -8.42 -92.35 16.30
C ARG A 6 -8.60 -90.93 16.87
N ILE A 7 -7.56 -90.10 16.80
CA ILE A 7 -7.67 -88.69 16.99
C ILE A 7 -7.49 -88.05 15.63
N VAL A 8 -8.53 -87.41 15.11
CA VAL A 8 -8.53 -86.57 13.91
C VAL A 8 -8.00 -85.20 14.31
N ALA A 9 -6.81 -84.84 13.82
CA ALA A 9 -6.27 -83.49 13.94
C ALA A 9 -6.78 -82.66 12.75
N VAL A 10 -7.63 -81.69 13.03
CA VAL A 10 -8.02 -80.62 12.06
C VAL A 10 -6.91 -79.59 12.01
N LEU A 11 -6.15 -79.55 10.90
CA LEU A 11 -5.20 -78.52 10.57
C LEU A 11 -5.98 -77.29 10.05
N LEU A 12 -6.12 -76.28 10.90
CA LEU A 12 -6.59 -74.92 10.51
C LEU A 12 -5.42 -74.18 9.89
N GLY A 13 -5.40 -74.07 8.55
CA GLY A 13 -4.42 -73.30 7.81
C GLY A 13 -4.66 -71.79 7.99
N LEU A 14 -3.79 -71.12 8.74
CA LEU A 14 -3.74 -69.66 8.84
C LEU A 14 -3.05 -69.15 7.57
N ALA A 15 -3.83 -68.64 6.62
CA ALA A 15 -3.29 -67.88 5.48
C ALA A 15 -2.82 -66.52 5.96
N VAL A 16 -1.53 -66.36 6.15
CA VAL A 16 -0.87 -65.05 6.36
C VAL A 16 -0.83 -64.33 5.03
N CYS A 17 -1.75 -63.41 4.83
CA CYS A 17 -1.73 -62.46 3.72
C CYS A 17 -0.65 -61.41 4.02
N PRO A 18 0.41 -61.21 3.21
CA PRO A 18 1.30 -60.09 3.38
C PRO A 18 0.54 -58.83 2.97
N ALA A 19 0.12 -58.03 3.95
CA ALA A 19 -0.33 -56.67 3.72
C ALA A 19 0.86 -55.89 3.12
N LEU A 20 0.79 -55.64 1.82
CA LEU A 20 1.61 -54.62 1.16
C LEU A 20 1.28 -53.28 1.83
N ALA A 21 2.12 -52.90 2.76
CA ALA A 21 2.16 -51.52 3.27
C ALA A 21 2.56 -50.64 2.10
N SER A 22 1.57 -50.12 1.37
CA SER A 22 1.77 -49.00 0.48
C SER A 22 2.18 -47.81 1.34
N ALA A 23 3.47 -47.54 1.38
CA ALA A 23 3.97 -46.31 1.93
C ALA A 23 3.34 -45.16 1.15
N GLN A 24 2.35 -44.50 1.74
CA GLN A 24 1.80 -43.25 1.24
C GLN A 24 2.85 -42.15 1.41
N THR A 25 3.70 -41.97 0.40
CA THR A 25 4.58 -40.81 0.25
C THR A 25 3.81 -39.59 -0.30
N GLY A 26 2.55 -39.43 0.07
CA GLY A 26 1.65 -38.40 -0.46
C GLY A 26 1.39 -37.20 0.47
N GLY A 27 2.10 -37.07 1.61
CA GLY A 27 1.72 -36.11 2.65
C GLY A 27 2.21 -34.67 2.50
N ASP A 28 3.21 -34.42 1.66
CA ASP A 28 3.96 -33.16 1.74
C ASP A 28 3.51 -32.09 0.72
N SER A 29 2.94 -32.48 -0.40
CA SER A 29 2.52 -31.56 -1.47
C SER A 29 1.18 -30.83 -1.21
N SER A 30 0.45 -31.19 -0.16
CA SER A 30 -0.79 -30.52 0.26
C SER A 30 -0.58 -29.47 1.37
N ARG A 31 0.67 -29.27 1.80
CA ARG A 31 0.98 -28.31 2.86
C ARG A 31 0.89 -26.88 2.34
N ASN A 32 -0.03 -26.09 2.89
CA ASN A 32 -0.15 -24.67 2.62
C ASN A 32 1.08 -23.94 3.18
N VAL A 33 1.81 -23.24 2.32
CA VAL A 33 3.00 -22.47 2.69
C VAL A 33 2.83 -20.98 2.51
N GLY A 34 1.73 -20.52 1.88
CA GLY A 34 1.50 -19.10 1.65
C GLY A 34 0.15 -18.80 1.02
N VAL A 35 -0.10 -17.52 0.82
CA VAL A 35 -1.31 -17.00 0.21
C VAL A 35 -0.97 -15.86 -0.76
N VAL A 36 -1.68 -15.79 -1.89
CA VAL A 36 -1.57 -14.70 -2.86
C VAL A 36 -2.25 -13.46 -2.33
N THR A 37 -1.48 -12.43 -2.02
CA THR A 37 -1.96 -11.17 -1.44
C THR A 37 -2.16 -10.06 -2.47
N THR A 38 -1.58 -10.20 -3.67
CA THR A 38 -1.80 -9.28 -4.80
C THR A 38 -1.55 -10.04 -6.09
N LEU A 39 -2.41 -9.81 -7.08
CA LEU A 39 -2.21 -10.23 -8.46
C LEU A 39 -2.61 -9.07 -9.36
N ALA A 40 -1.70 -8.65 -10.23
CA ALA A 40 -1.98 -7.77 -11.36
C ALA A 40 -1.49 -8.46 -12.62
N GLY A 41 -2.28 -8.40 -13.68
CA GLY A 41 -2.02 -9.16 -14.90
C GLY A 41 -2.35 -10.64 -14.77
N ASN A 42 -1.61 -11.49 -15.47
CA ASN A 42 -1.84 -12.91 -15.59
C ASN A 42 -0.70 -13.72 -14.97
N ALA A 43 -1.04 -14.69 -14.15
CA ALA A 43 -0.09 -15.64 -13.62
C ALA A 43 -0.71 -17.04 -13.55
N THR A 44 0.14 -18.05 -13.57
CA THR A 44 -0.27 -19.45 -13.47
C THR A 44 0.45 -20.15 -12.33
N VAL A 45 -0.20 -21.14 -11.77
CA VAL A 45 0.39 -22.05 -10.80
C VAL A 45 0.35 -23.47 -11.35
N ALA A 46 1.51 -24.13 -11.40
CA ALA A 46 1.61 -25.56 -11.67
C ALA A 46 1.80 -26.29 -10.34
N ARG A 47 0.92 -27.21 -10.02
CA ARG A 47 0.91 -28.02 -8.80
C ARG A 47 1.21 -29.47 -9.12
N VAL A 48 1.88 -30.15 -8.22
CA VAL A 48 2.17 -31.60 -8.36
C VAL A 48 0.86 -32.42 -8.49
N SER A 49 -0.22 -31.96 -7.88
CA SER A 49 -1.53 -32.62 -7.92
C SER A 49 -2.36 -32.33 -9.16
N LEU A 50 -1.93 -31.42 -10.04
CA LEU A 50 -2.68 -31.02 -11.23
C LEU A 50 -1.94 -31.40 -12.50
N THR A 51 -2.66 -31.86 -13.51
CA THR A 51 -2.10 -32.27 -14.81
C THR A 51 -1.72 -31.10 -15.71
N SER A 52 -2.24 -29.90 -15.44
CA SER A 52 -1.94 -28.68 -16.21
C SER A 52 -1.86 -27.46 -15.27
N PRO A 53 -1.06 -26.45 -15.63
CA PRO A 53 -1.04 -25.17 -14.89
C PRO A 53 -2.43 -24.53 -14.86
N GLN A 54 -2.80 -23.96 -13.72
CA GLN A 54 -4.07 -23.26 -13.51
C GLN A 54 -3.81 -21.77 -13.38
N PRO A 55 -4.75 -20.90 -13.81
CA PRO A 55 -4.67 -19.48 -13.53
C PRO A 55 -4.62 -19.25 -12.03
N LEU A 56 -3.62 -18.49 -11.58
CA LEU A 56 -3.50 -18.06 -10.20
C LEU A 56 -4.46 -16.90 -9.96
N ARG A 57 -5.08 -16.88 -8.80
CA ARG A 57 -6.03 -15.84 -8.39
C ARG A 57 -5.63 -15.22 -7.08
N PHE A 58 -6.15 -14.03 -6.84
CA PHE A 58 -6.08 -13.38 -5.54
C PHE A 58 -6.74 -14.24 -4.44
N LYS A 59 -6.11 -14.33 -3.27
CA LYS A 59 -6.44 -15.23 -2.16
C LYS A 59 -6.18 -16.72 -2.40
N ASP A 60 -5.67 -17.14 -3.53
CA ASP A 60 -5.30 -18.54 -3.71
C ASP A 60 -4.21 -18.93 -2.72
N HIS A 61 -4.36 -20.12 -2.15
CA HIS A 61 -3.33 -20.74 -1.34
C HIS A 61 -2.18 -21.24 -2.21
N VAL A 62 -0.97 -20.99 -1.74
CA VAL A 62 0.27 -21.51 -2.33
C VAL A 62 0.71 -22.71 -1.51
N PHE A 63 0.88 -23.83 -2.17
CA PHE A 63 1.29 -25.08 -1.54
C PHE A 63 2.77 -25.37 -1.76
N LEU A 64 3.31 -26.25 -0.96
CA LEU A 64 4.67 -26.71 -1.11
C LEU A 64 4.86 -27.33 -2.51
N ARG A 65 5.95 -26.94 -3.19
CA ARG A 65 6.30 -27.29 -4.57
C ARG A 65 5.38 -26.68 -5.65
N ASP A 66 4.54 -25.71 -5.30
CA ASP A 66 3.83 -24.93 -6.31
C ASP A 66 4.86 -24.10 -7.12
N ARG A 67 4.74 -24.16 -8.44
CA ARG A 67 5.53 -23.36 -9.37
C ARG A 67 4.67 -22.24 -9.90
N ILE A 68 5.04 -21.01 -9.57
CA ILE A 68 4.34 -19.80 -9.99
C ILE A 68 5.08 -19.19 -11.18
N SER A 69 4.35 -18.88 -12.25
CA SER A 69 4.87 -18.19 -13.44
C SER A 69 4.01 -16.97 -13.76
N THR A 70 4.64 -15.83 -13.91
CA THR A 70 4.00 -14.55 -14.29
C THR A 70 4.18 -14.29 -15.78
N ALA A 71 3.13 -13.76 -16.43
CA ALA A 71 3.16 -13.31 -17.82
C ALA A 71 3.79 -11.90 -17.93
N GLU A 72 3.82 -11.35 -19.14
CA GLU A 72 4.17 -9.95 -19.39
C GLU A 72 3.25 -9.01 -18.60
N GLN A 73 3.77 -7.87 -18.15
CA GLN A 73 3.07 -6.84 -17.40
C GLN A 73 2.33 -7.37 -16.17
N SER A 74 2.84 -8.43 -15.57
CA SER A 74 2.19 -9.13 -14.46
C SER A 74 3.05 -9.11 -13.21
N VAL A 75 2.40 -8.91 -12.06
CA VAL A 75 3.04 -8.94 -10.73
C VAL A 75 2.20 -9.77 -9.78
N VAL A 76 2.85 -10.68 -9.06
CA VAL A 76 2.23 -11.49 -8.01
C VAL A 76 2.93 -11.20 -6.67
N ARG A 77 2.16 -11.01 -5.62
CA ARG A 77 2.69 -10.99 -4.25
C ARG A 77 2.16 -12.18 -3.48
N VAL A 78 3.06 -12.88 -2.83
CA VAL A 78 2.76 -14.04 -1.99
C VAL A 78 3.29 -13.79 -0.59
N LEU A 79 2.43 -13.94 0.40
CA LEU A 79 2.83 -13.96 1.80
C LEU A 79 3.18 -15.39 2.19
N LEU A 80 4.46 -15.68 2.41
CA LEU A 80 4.97 -16.99 2.80
C LEU A 80 5.11 -17.08 4.32
N GLY A 81 4.50 -18.11 4.91
CA GLY A 81 4.61 -18.42 6.34
C GLY A 81 4.21 -17.28 7.27
N GLY A 82 3.47 -16.28 6.80
CA GLY A 82 3.11 -15.07 7.57
C GLY A 82 4.29 -14.14 7.89
N LYS A 83 5.50 -14.42 7.39
CA LYS A 83 6.75 -13.74 7.77
C LYS A 83 7.56 -13.19 6.60
N ALA A 84 7.34 -13.67 5.38
CA ALA A 84 8.03 -13.18 4.19
C ALA A 84 7.04 -12.77 3.11
N LEU A 85 7.17 -11.55 2.61
CA LEU A 85 6.43 -11.07 1.44
C LEU A 85 7.32 -11.21 0.21
N VAL A 86 6.91 -12.07 -0.72
CA VAL A 86 7.59 -12.31 -1.99
C VAL A 86 6.83 -11.60 -3.10
N THR A 87 7.47 -10.68 -3.80
CA THR A 87 6.92 -10.00 -4.98
C THR A 87 7.60 -10.55 -6.22
N VAL A 88 6.83 -11.15 -7.10
CA VAL A 88 7.27 -11.78 -8.36
C VAL A 88 6.96 -10.83 -9.51
N ARG A 89 7.98 -10.40 -10.25
CA ARG A 89 7.84 -9.51 -11.40
C ARG A 89 7.30 -10.28 -12.62
N GLU A 90 6.96 -9.57 -13.68
CA GLU A 90 6.64 -10.13 -14.99
C GLU A 90 7.74 -11.07 -15.52
N LEU A 91 7.36 -12.04 -16.35
CA LEU A 91 8.25 -13.01 -17.00
C LEU A 91 9.15 -13.77 -16.02
N SER A 92 8.67 -13.96 -14.80
CA SER A 92 9.41 -14.61 -13.73
C SER A 92 8.78 -15.95 -13.38
N THR A 93 9.62 -16.91 -13.03
CA THR A 93 9.19 -18.23 -12.59
C THR A 93 9.92 -18.61 -11.31
N LEU A 94 9.16 -18.95 -10.29
CA LEU A 94 9.69 -19.46 -9.02
C LEU A 94 8.94 -20.71 -8.55
N THR A 95 9.61 -21.50 -7.71
CA THR A 95 9.01 -22.63 -7.00
C THR A 95 9.24 -22.46 -5.50
N VAL A 96 8.20 -22.72 -4.70
CA VAL A 96 8.31 -22.66 -3.24
C VAL A 96 8.57 -24.06 -2.72
N THR A 97 9.74 -24.26 -2.06
CA THR A 97 10.15 -25.55 -1.50
C THR A 97 10.51 -25.40 -0.02
N GLU A 98 10.75 -26.50 0.65
CA GLU A 98 11.28 -26.55 2.01
C GLU A 98 12.42 -27.57 2.07
N ASP A 99 13.53 -27.15 2.66
CA ASP A 99 14.71 -27.99 2.81
C ASP A 99 15.18 -27.94 4.28
N THR A 100 15.12 -29.09 4.95
CA THR A 100 15.57 -29.26 6.34
C THR A 100 15.03 -28.19 7.30
N GLY A 101 13.72 -27.84 7.17
CA GLY A 101 13.07 -26.81 7.99
C GLY A 101 13.33 -25.36 7.54
N ARG A 102 13.98 -25.16 6.38
CA ARG A 102 14.20 -23.86 5.77
C ARG A 102 13.19 -23.63 4.65
N SER A 103 12.54 -22.48 4.65
CA SER A 103 11.69 -22.08 3.53
C SER A 103 12.58 -21.63 2.36
N VAL A 104 12.40 -22.22 1.20
CA VAL A 104 13.22 -21.96 0.02
C VAL A 104 12.34 -21.46 -1.12
N VAL A 105 12.80 -20.39 -1.78
CA VAL A 105 12.23 -19.87 -3.01
C VAL A 105 13.25 -20.11 -4.12
N ASP A 106 12.98 -21.09 -4.98
CA ASP A 106 13.82 -21.41 -6.13
C ASP A 106 13.43 -20.52 -7.31
N LEU A 107 14.26 -19.52 -7.65
CA LEU A 107 14.07 -18.64 -8.79
C LEU A 107 14.66 -19.27 -10.05
N SER A 108 13.83 -19.61 -11.02
CA SER A 108 14.23 -20.22 -12.28
C SER A 108 14.44 -19.20 -13.40
N SER A 109 13.77 -18.05 -13.35
CA SER A 109 13.95 -16.93 -14.29
C SER A 109 13.32 -15.66 -13.74
N GLY A 110 13.82 -14.51 -14.18
CA GLY A 110 13.22 -13.19 -13.94
C GLY A 110 13.67 -12.53 -12.64
N LYS A 111 12.78 -11.80 -11.97
CA LYS A 111 13.09 -10.91 -10.85
C LYS A 111 12.10 -11.05 -9.71
N VAL A 112 12.63 -11.15 -8.50
CA VAL A 112 11.86 -11.31 -7.26
C VAL A 112 12.36 -10.33 -6.21
N ALA A 113 11.45 -9.60 -5.57
CA ALA A 113 11.75 -8.87 -4.34
C ALA A 113 11.22 -9.67 -3.13
N MET A 114 11.97 -9.66 -2.05
CA MET A 114 11.57 -10.28 -0.80
C MET A 114 11.81 -9.34 0.38
N GLY A 115 10.77 -9.18 1.20
CA GLY A 115 10.86 -8.53 2.51
C GLY A 115 10.57 -9.54 3.61
N VAL A 116 11.50 -9.73 4.54
CA VAL A 116 11.40 -10.69 5.64
C VAL A 116 11.30 -9.97 6.98
N LEU A 117 10.25 -10.26 7.74
CA LEU A 117 10.03 -9.73 9.09
C LEU A 117 10.79 -10.56 10.12
N ARG A 118 11.94 -10.08 10.58
CA ARG A 118 12.79 -10.76 11.57
C ARG A 118 12.04 -11.13 12.86
N GLN A 119 11.12 -10.30 13.29
CA GLN A 119 10.33 -10.48 14.51
C GLN A 119 9.36 -11.68 14.43
N ARG A 120 9.05 -12.14 13.23
CA ARG A 120 8.17 -13.31 12.99
C ARG A 120 8.93 -14.59 12.69
N MET A 121 10.24 -14.53 12.68
CA MET A 121 11.10 -15.70 12.49
C MET A 121 11.41 -16.36 13.82
N HIS A 122 11.41 -17.68 13.84
CA HIS A 122 11.89 -18.44 14.99
C HIS A 122 13.42 -18.32 15.15
N PRO A 123 13.94 -18.47 16.36
CA PRO A 123 15.40 -18.54 16.55
C PRO A 123 16.03 -19.63 15.67
N GLY A 124 17.02 -19.27 14.88
CA GLY A 124 17.71 -20.19 13.95
C GLY A 124 17.04 -20.37 12.60
N GLU A 125 15.84 -19.85 12.38
CA GLU A 125 15.14 -19.92 11.10
C GLU A 125 15.78 -19.02 10.04
N VAL A 126 15.85 -19.52 8.80
CA VAL A 126 16.40 -18.82 7.63
C VAL A 126 15.46 -19.04 6.46
N ILE A 127 15.27 -18.02 5.64
CA ILE A 127 14.60 -18.12 4.34
C ILE A 127 15.69 -18.01 3.27
N GLU A 128 15.64 -18.85 2.26
CA GLU A 128 16.62 -18.85 1.18
C GLU A 128 15.97 -18.51 -0.16
N ILE A 129 16.64 -17.67 -0.97
CA ILE A 129 16.37 -17.60 -2.41
C ILE A 129 17.49 -18.32 -3.12
N ARG A 130 17.13 -19.32 -3.90
CA ARG A 130 18.09 -20.11 -4.68
C ARG A 130 17.95 -19.79 -6.16
N THR A 131 19.10 -19.70 -6.81
CA THR A 131 19.25 -19.58 -8.26
C THR A 131 20.24 -20.66 -8.73
N PRO A 132 20.42 -20.89 -10.04
CA PRO A 132 21.38 -21.88 -10.53
C PRO A 132 22.84 -21.64 -10.10
N ASN A 133 23.20 -20.41 -9.73
CA ASN A 133 24.58 -20.03 -9.39
C ASN A 133 24.74 -19.22 -8.10
N ALA A 134 23.67 -19.07 -7.29
CA ALA A 134 23.74 -18.40 -5.99
C ALA A 134 22.66 -18.92 -5.02
N ILE A 135 22.97 -18.91 -3.73
CA ILE A 135 22.02 -19.10 -2.62
C ILE A 135 22.13 -17.88 -1.71
N ALA A 136 21.07 -17.11 -1.63
CA ALA A 136 20.96 -15.96 -0.73
C ALA A 136 20.19 -16.36 0.53
N ALA A 137 20.85 -16.37 1.69
CA ALA A 137 20.28 -16.68 2.99
C ALA A 137 19.85 -15.38 3.70
N ILE A 138 18.58 -15.33 4.10
CA ILE A 138 17.88 -14.10 4.49
C ILE A 138 17.35 -14.22 5.92
N ARG A 139 17.60 -13.19 6.71
CA ARG A 139 17.13 -13.14 8.09
C ARG A 139 16.76 -11.70 8.51
N GLY A 140 15.57 -11.25 8.15
CA GLY A 140 15.12 -9.90 8.49
C GLY A 140 15.66 -8.81 7.57
N THR A 141 15.54 -8.99 6.27
CA THR A 141 16.18 -8.19 5.22
C THR A 141 15.17 -7.83 4.14
N VAL A 142 15.40 -6.73 3.44
CA VAL A 142 14.72 -6.38 2.19
C VAL A 142 15.74 -6.46 1.06
N LEU A 143 15.45 -7.30 0.07
CA LEU A 143 16.34 -7.53 -1.07
C LEU A 143 15.57 -7.77 -2.35
N VAL A 144 16.29 -7.64 -3.47
CA VAL A 144 15.82 -8.02 -4.81
C VAL A 144 16.83 -8.97 -5.43
N VAL A 145 16.35 -10.08 -5.97
CA VAL A 145 17.16 -11.05 -6.73
C VAL A 145 16.69 -11.06 -8.16
N GLU A 146 17.63 -10.89 -9.07
CA GLU A 146 17.40 -10.93 -10.52
C GLU A 146 18.22 -12.05 -11.13
N LEU A 147 17.59 -12.85 -11.99
CA LEU A 147 18.21 -13.94 -12.73
C LEU A 147 18.00 -13.73 -14.23
N ILE A 148 19.08 -13.44 -14.94
CA ILE A 148 19.07 -13.17 -16.37
C ILE A 148 19.77 -14.33 -17.09
N PRO A 149 19.13 -14.97 -18.09
CA PRO A 149 19.82 -15.91 -18.95
C PRO A 149 20.77 -15.16 -19.89
N GLU A 150 22.03 -15.62 -19.94
CA GLU A 150 23.02 -15.10 -20.88
C GLU A 150 22.92 -15.82 -22.22
N PRO A 151 23.11 -15.12 -23.34
CA PRO A 151 23.21 -15.76 -24.64
C PRO A 151 24.29 -16.84 -24.61
N GLY A 152 23.96 -18.05 -25.04
CA GLY A 152 24.80 -19.23 -24.87
C GLY A 152 26.24 -19.06 -25.35
N GLY A 153 27.18 -19.34 -24.45
CA GLY A 153 28.58 -19.56 -24.83
C GLY A 153 28.70 -20.84 -25.67
N SER A 154 29.78 -20.96 -26.42
CA SER A 154 30.09 -22.04 -27.36
C SER A 154 30.11 -23.48 -26.79
N SER A 155 29.75 -23.68 -25.52
CA SER A 155 29.73 -24.98 -24.84
C SER A 155 28.35 -25.58 -24.58
N GLY A 156 27.26 -24.97 -25.08
CA GLY A 156 25.90 -25.56 -25.04
C GLY A 156 25.19 -25.59 -23.66
N ALA A 157 25.85 -25.26 -22.56
CA ALA A 157 25.23 -25.20 -21.24
C ALA A 157 24.63 -23.79 -20.98
N PRO A 158 23.41 -23.68 -20.45
CA PRO A 158 22.82 -22.38 -20.15
C PRO A 158 23.63 -21.63 -19.08
N ARG A 159 23.99 -20.38 -19.39
CA ARG A 159 24.68 -19.46 -18.47
C ARG A 159 23.65 -18.46 -17.90
N TYR A 160 23.83 -18.12 -16.65
CA TYR A 160 22.95 -17.19 -15.96
C TYR A 160 23.78 -16.15 -15.22
N THR A 161 23.31 -14.91 -15.22
CA THR A 161 23.76 -13.86 -14.31
C THR A 161 22.76 -13.73 -13.18
N THR A 162 23.20 -13.97 -11.95
CA THR A 162 22.44 -13.68 -10.74
C THR A 162 22.93 -12.40 -10.12
N THR A 163 22.03 -11.47 -9.84
CA THR A 163 22.33 -10.25 -9.09
C THR A 163 21.46 -10.19 -7.84
N VAL A 164 22.08 -9.94 -6.69
CA VAL A 164 21.41 -9.77 -5.39
C VAL A 164 21.64 -8.33 -4.93
N HIS A 165 20.57 -7.55 -4.87
CA HIS A 165 20.58 -6.18 -4.37
C HIS A 165 20.02 -6.17 -2.96
N VAL A 166 20.77 -5.75 -1.97
CA VAL A 166 20.32 -5.63 -0.58
C VAL A 166 20.00 -4.18 -0.28
N LEU A 167 18.73 -3.91 0.06
CA LEU A 167 18.24 -2.56 0.34
C LEU A 167 18.26 -2.24 1.83
N HIS A 168 18.03 -3.28 2.64
CA HIS A 168 18.07 -3.15 4.09
C HIS A 168 18.52 -4.49 4.72
N GLY A 169 19.39 -4.44 5.72
CA GLY A 169 19.85 -5.61 6.46
C GLY A 169 21.14 -6.21 5.92
N LEU A 170 21.35 -7.49 6.15
CA LEU A 170 22.52 -8.25 5.74
C LEU A 170 22.07 -9.59 5.14
N VAL A 171 22.66 -9.97 4.01
CA VAL A 171 22.40 -11.23 3.31
C VAL A 171 23.71 -11.99 3.15
N GLU A 172 23.67 -13.28 3.41
CA GLU A 172 24.77 -14.19 3.13
C GLU A 172 24.54 -14.88 1.78
N VAL A 173 25.44 -14.67 0.82
CA VAL A 173 25.35 -15.26 -0.52
C VAL A 173 26.43 -16.32 -0.67
N SER A 174 26.03 -17.57 -0.92
CA SER A 174 26.93 -18.72 -1.11
C SER A 174 26.82 -19.30 -2.52
N ASP A 175 27.86 -20.02 -2.92
CA ASP A 175 27.93 -20.75 -4.18
C ASP A 175 27.32 -22.15 -4.02
N PRO A 176 26.22 -22.49 -4.73
CA PRO A 176 25.63 -23.84 -4.67
C PRO A 176 26.61 -24.95 -5.17
N LYS A 177 27.58 -24.58 -6.01
CA LYS A 177 28.59 -25.52 -6.54
C LYS A 177 29.82 -25.68 -5.65
N ASN A 178 30.01 -24.78 -4.70
CA ASN A 178 31.12 -24.82 -3.74
C ASN A 178 30.63 -24.52 -2.31
N PRO A 179 29.87 -25.43 -1.69
CA PRO A 179 29.25 -25.20 -0.38
C PRO A 179 30.26 -25.06 0.77
N GLY A 180 31.56 -25.41 0.55
CA GLY A 180 32.64 -25.22 1.52
C GLY A 180 33.31 -23.84 1.49
N ALA A 181 33.01 -23.01 0.49
CA ALA A 181 33.51 -21.65 0.44
C ALA A 181 32.79 -20.74 1.46
N PRO A 182 33.50 -19.79 2.08
CA PRO A 182 32.84 -18.82 2.96
C PRO A 182 31.80 -17.99 2.18
N PRO A 183 30.61 -17.78 2.73
CA PRO A 183 29.59 -16.96 2.07
C PRO A 183 30.04 -15.50 1.96
N ALA A 184 29.69 -14.85 0.86
CA ALA A 184 29.86 -13.42 0.73
C ALA A 184 28.79 -12.71 1.57
N GLN A 185 29.21 -11.75 2.40
CA GLN A 185 28.28 -10.90 3.13
C GLN A 185 27.97 -9.66 2.30
N VAL A 186 26.67 -9.44 2.05
CA VAL A 186 26.17 -8.31 1.28
C VAL A 186 25.34 -7.43 2.23
N GLY A 187 25.84 -6.23 2.47
CA GLY A 187 25.22 -5.26 3.39
C GLY A 187 24.14 -4.40 2.74
N ALA A 188 23.50 -3.58 3.56
CA ALA A 188 22.52 -2.63 3.06
C ALA A 188 23.12 -1.66 2.03
N MET A 189 22.41 -1.40 0.94
CA MET A 189 22.85 -0.60 -0.20
C MET A 189 24.10 -1.15 -0.90
N GLU A 190 24.21 -2.47 -0.94
CA GLU A 190 25.21 -3.21 -1.73
C GLU A 190 24.53 -4.14 -2.74
N SER A 191 25.27 -4.42 -3.81
CA SER A 191 24.86 -5.31 -4.89
C SER A 191 25.95 -6.35 -5.13
N TRP A 192 25.57 -7.63 -5.06
CA TRP A 192 26.41 -8.75 -5.40
C TRP A 192 25.97 -9.33 -6.75
N SER A 193 26.92 -9.64 -7.63
CA SER A 193 26.61 -10.21 -8.95
C SER A 193 27.57 -11.32 -9.32
N ARG A 194 27.04 -12.33 -10.03
CA ARG A 194 27.84 -13.46 -10.55
C ARG A 194 27.26 -13.97 -11.87
N THR A 195 28.15 -14.17 -12.85
CA THR A 195 27.80 -14.77 -14.15
C THR A 195 28.39 -16.18 -14.23
N GLY A 196 27.53 -17.17 -14.40
CA GLY A 196 27.94 -18.57 -14.52
C GLY A 196 28.76 -19.06 -13.32
N SER A 197 30.04 -19.40 -13.57
CA SER A 197 31.01 -19.81 -12.54
C SER A 197 32.14 -18.79 -12.35
N ASP A 198 31.98 -17.59 -12.93
CA ASP A 198 32.96 -16.52 -12.80
C ASP A 198 33.06 -16.02 -11.35
N PRO A 199 34.17 -15.36 -10.96
CA PRO A 199 34.24 -14.70 -9.66
C PRO A 199 33.10 -13.71 -9.47
N SER A 200 32.52 -13.66 -8.25
CA SER A 200 31.48 -12.70 -7.93
C SER A 200 32.07 -11.31 -7.74
N THR A 201 31.25 -10.30 -8.03
CA THR A 201 31.56 -8.88 -7.78
C THR A 201 30.65 -8.34 -6.70
N LEU A 202 31.19 -7.50 -5.82
CA LEU A 202 30.45 -6.74 -4.82
C LEU A 202 30.67 -5.25 -5.11
N ALA A 203 29.58 -4.49 -5.22
CA ALA A 203 29.62 -3.06 -5.49
C ALA A 203 28.59 -2.30 -4.66
N PRO A 204 28.86 -1.04 -4.30
CA PRO A 204 27.85 -0.20 -3.64
C PRO A 204 26.68 0.08 -4.60
N LEU A 205 25.47 0.04 -4.06
CA LEU A 205 24.23 0.36 -4.79
C LEU A 205 23.92 1.83 -4.57
N SER A 206 23.98 2.64 -5.65
CA SER A 206 23.55 4.03 -5.58
C SER A 206 22.03 4.13 -5.35
N ARG A 207 21.55 5.25 -4.82
CA ARG A 207 20.11 5.47 -4.61
C ARG A 207 19.33 5.39 -5.93
N THR A 208 19.86 5.99 -6.98
CA THR A 208 19.26 5.92 -8.33
C THR A 208 19.18 4.48 -8.84
N ALA A 209 20.25 3.70 -8.66
CA ALA A 209 20.25 2.29 -9.04
C ALA A 209 19.30 1.45 -8.17
N ALA A 210 19.14 1.78 -6.88
CA ALA A 210 18.14 1.15 -6.02
C ALA A 210 16.71 1.41 -6.52
N ASP A 211 16.40 2.63 -6.96
CA ASP A 211 15.10 2.97 -7.53
C ASP A 211 14.83 2.20 -8.83
N GLU A 212 15.84 2.03 -9.69
CA GLU A 212 15.75 1.22 -10.91
C GLU A 212 15.52 -0.27 -10.60
N VAL A 213 16.10 -0.79 -9.54
CA VAL A 213 15.92 -2.18 -9.09
C VAL A 213 14.45 -2.46 -8.76
N PHE A 214 13.69 -1.46 -8.28
CA PHE A 214 12.25 -1.59 -8.01
C PHE A 214 11.35 -1.48 -9.23
N VAL A 215 11.87 -1.04 -10.38
CA VAL A 215 11.07 -0.95 -11.62
C VAL A 215 10.49 -2.32 -11.97
N GLY A 216 9.19 -2.38 -12.19
CA GLY A 216 8.43 -3.60 -12.49
C GLY A 216 8.10 -4.50 -11.28
N LEU A 217 8.53 -4.15 -10.06
CA LEU A 217 8.08 -4.82 -8.83
C LEU A 217 6.81 -4.18 -8.24
N HIS A 218 6.42 -3.04 -8.76
CA HIS A 218 5.10 -2.47 -8.55
C HIS A 218 4.16 -2.99 -9.63
N ALA A 219 2.96 -3.44 -9.24
CA ALA A 219 1.93 -3.74 -10.21
C ALA A 219 1.66 -2.48 -11.05
N ALA A 220 2.04 -2.48 -12.32
CA ALA A 220 1.57 -1.46 -13.24
C ALA A 220 0.05 -1.57 -13.27
N PRO A 221 -0.70 -0.45 -13.12
CA PRO A 221 -2.14 -0.49 -13.32
C PRO A 221 -2.39 -0.92 -14.77
N GLN A 222 -3.01 -2.07 -14.98
CA GLN A 222 -3.52 -2.42 -16.29
C GLN A 222 -4.68 -1.47 -16.59
N ILE A 223 -4.48 -0.59 -17.56
CA ILE A 223 -5.46 0.34 -18.09
C ILE A 223 -6.38 -0.45 -19.05
N ALA A 224 -7.13 -1.41 -18.55
CA ALA A 224 -8.05 -2.19 -19.38
C ALA A 224 -9.46 -2.31 -18.83
N GLU A 225 -9.72 -1.85 -17.61
CA GLU A 225 -11.06 -1.91 -17.02
C GLU A 225 -11.32 -0.60 -16.26
N GLY A 226 -12.55 -0.11 -16.29
CA GLY A 226 -12.94 1.23 -15.86
C GLY A 226 -12.51 1.64 -14.44
N PRO A 227 -12.48 2.94 -14.13
CA PRO A 227 -11.87 3.49 -12.91
C PRO A 227 -12.41 2.89 -11.60
N SER A 228 -13.66 2.43 -11.57
CA SER A 228 -14.29 1.84 -10.39
C SER A 228 -13.75 0.46 -10.01
N GLU A 229 -13.35 -0.35 -10.98
CA GLU A 229 -12.86 -1.72 -10.73
C GLU A 229 -11.41 -1.72 -10.24
N PHE A 230 -10.57 -0.81 -10.76
CA PHE A 230 -9.19 -0.67 -10.27
C PHE A 230 -9.15 -0.31 -8.78
N ILE A 231 -10.02 0.59 -8.34
CA ILE A 231 -10.05 1.05 -6.95
C ILE A 231 -10.68 0.03 -6.03
N GLN A 232 -11.76 -0.63 -6.46
CA GLN A 232 -12.28 -1.79 -5.75
C GLN A 232 -11.22 -2.88 -5.65
N SER A 233 -10.38 -3.04 -6.69
CA SER A 233 -9.29 -3.99 -6.67
C SER A 233 -8.13 -3.60 -5.74
N VAL A 234 -7.77 -2.31 -5.63
CA VAL A 234 -6.72 -1.85 -4.68
C VAL A 234 -7.24 -1.94 -3.25
N THR A 235 -8.46 -1.49 -3.00
CA THR A 235 -9.08 -1.52 -1.66
C THR A 235 -9.39 -2.96 -1.23
N ALA A 236 -9.96 -3.77 -2.11
CA ALA A 236 -10.18 -5.19 -1.85
C ALA A 236 -8.87 -5.96 -1.68
N ARG A 237 -7.80 -5.58 -2.40
CA ARG A 237 -6.46 -6.17 -2.27
C ARG A 237 -5.81 -5.83 -0.93
N GLU A 238 -5.95 -4.61 -0.42
CA GLU A 238 -5.41 -4.23 0.88
C GLU A 238 -6.24 -4.79 2.04
N GLN A 239 -7.57 -4.79 1.94
CA GLN A 239 -8.43 -5.48 2.89
C GLN A 239 -8.14 -6.98 2.96
N ALA A 240 -7.92 -7.60 1.81
CA ALA A 240 -7.61 -9.01 1.77
C ALA A 240 -6.17 -9.35 2.17
N LYS A 241 -5.21 -8.42 2.06
CA LYS A 241 -3.92 -8.56 2.75
C LYS A 241 -4.13 -8.61 4.27
N ALA A 242 -4.95 -7.70 4.81
CA ALA A 242 -5.26 -7.68 6.23
C ALA A 242 -5.99 -8.96 6.67
N ILE A 243 -6.96 -9.43 5.88
CA ILE A 243 -7.72 -10.66 6.14
C ILE A 243 -6.83 -11.90 5.96
N ALA A 244 -6.04 -11.98 4.87
CA ALA A 244 -5.14 -13.11 4.63
C ALA A 244 -4.02 -13.20 5.67
N VAL A 245 -3.50 -12.05 6.15
CA VAL A 245 -2.57 -11.99 7.27
C VAL A 245 -3.26 -12.40 8.56
N ALA A 246 -4.50 -11.96 8.81
CA ALA A 246 -5.27 -12.32 10.00
C ALA A 246 -5.69 -13.80 10.00
N GLU A 247 -6.15 -14.36 8.88
CA GLU A 247 -6.49 -15.80 8.76
C GLU A 247 -5.26 -16.70 8.84
N PHE A 248 -4.13 -16.27 8.28
CA PHE A 248 -2.88 -17.02 8.35
C PHE A 248 -2.26 -17.00 9.75
N LEU A 249 -2.54 -15.96 10.54
CA LEU A 249 -2.04 -15.77 11.91
C LEU A 249 -3.01 -16.27 12.98
N ALA A 250 -4.25 -16.64 12.63
CA ALA A 250 -5.18 -17.27 13.55
C ALA A 250 -4.62 -18.65 13.93
N PRO A 251 -4.49 -19.00 15.22
CA PRO A 251 -4.16 -20.35 15.62
C PRO A 251 -5.24 -21.28 15.04
N GLY A 252 -4.81 -22.29 14.27
CA GLY A 252 -5.69 -23.17 13.53
C GLY A 252 -6.79 -23.74 14.41
N THR A 253 -8.03 -23.30 14.17
CA THR A 253 -9.21 -23.99 14.60
C THR A 253 -9.33 -25.25 13.77
N VAL A 254 -8.80 -26.33 14.30
CA VAL A 254 -9.09 -27.69 13.83
C VAL A 254 -10.60 -27.87 13.98
N GLY A 255 -11.29 -28.14 12.89
CA GLY A 255 -12.73 -28.30 12.86
C GLY A 255 -13.20 -29.33 13.90
N ALA A 256 -14.00 -28.85 14.85
CA ALA A 256 -14.78 -29.72 15.72
C ALA A 256 -16.07 -30.06 14.98
N GLY A 257 -16.20 -31.33 14.62
CA GLY A 257 -17.45 -31.94 14.16
C GLY A 257 -18.53 -31.82 15.21
N ALA A 258 -19.74 -31.60 14.73
CA ALA A 258 -20.95 -31.54 15.53
C ALA A 258 -21.23 -32.86 16.26
N GLY A 259 -21.63 -32.79 17.54
CA GLY A 259 -22.15 -33.92 18.30
C GLY A 259 -22.47 -33.57 19.75
N GLY A 260 -23.71 -33.26 20.02
CA GLY A 260 -24.58 -33.68 21.12
C GLY A 260 -24.29 -33.37 22.60
N ASP A 261 -25.22 -32.61 23.16
CA ASP A 261 -25.83 -32.72 24.50
C ASP A 261 -25.02 -32.70 25.83
N GLY A 262 -25.40 -31.79 26.68
CA GLY A 262 -25.72 -32.07 28.09
C GLY A 262 -24.70 -31.68 29.14
N GLY A 263 -25.02 -30.70 29.97
CA GLY A 263 -24.66 -30.70 31.39
C GLY A 263 -23.58 -29.73 31.84
N ALA A 264 -23.99 -28.69 32.52
CA ALA A 264 -23.12 -27.93 33.42
C ALA A 264 -22.67 -28.78 34.63
N PRO A 265 -21.45 -28.64 35.10
CA PRO A 265 -21.28 -28.27 36.50
C PRO A 265 -20.10 -27.30 36.77
N SER A 266 -20.40 -26.39 37.70
CA SER A 266 -19.58 -25.83 38.78
C SER A 266 -18.06 -25.82 38.70
N THR A 267 -17.54 -24.59 38.92
CA THR A 267 -16.19 -24.18 39.31
C THR A 267 -15.52 -25.03 40.40
N PRO A 268 -14.19 -25.15 40.33
CA PRO A 268 -13.37 -24.77 41.46
C PRO A 268 -12.24 -23.79 41.16
N GLN A 269 -12.09 -22.81 42.01
CA GLN A 269 -10.90 -21.97 42.11
C GLN A 269 -9.70 -22.81 42.57
N ILE A 270 -8.61 -22.70 41.82
CA ILE A 270 -7.27 -22.99 42.38
C ILE A 270 -6.34 -21.90 41.83
N GLY A 271 -5.80 -21.12 42.78
CA GLY A 271 -4.72 -20.19 42.48
C GLY A 271 -3.44 -20.93 42.14
N ALA A 272 -2.83 -20.53 41.05
CA ALA A 272 -1.44 -20.83 40.74
C ALA A 272 -0.84 -19.60 40.07
N THR A 273 0.09 -18.96 40.73
CA THR A 273 0.98 -17.94 40.23
C THR A 273 1.89 -18.55 39.17
N THR A 274 1.70 -18.15 37.92
CA THR A 274 2.62 -18.42 36.79
C THR A 274 3.31 -17.11 36.42
N PRO A 275 4.63 -17.09 36.12
CA PRO A 275 5.34 -15.86 35.76
C PRO A 275 4.81 -15.32 34.43
N GLY A 276 4.51 -14.03 34.40
CA GLY A 276 3.84 -13.36 33.28
C GLY A 276 4.59 -13.47 31.95
N ILE A 277 3.95 -14.10 30.99
CA ILE A 277 4.13 -13.78 29.58
C ILE A 277 3.52 -12.40 29.42
N ALA A 278 4.31 -11.43 28.94
CA ALA A 278 3.81 -10.09 28.62
C ALA A 278 2.58 -10.23 27.71
N GLY A 279 1.41 -9.89 28.24
CA GLY A 279 0.14 -10.07 27.55
C GLY A 279 0.11 -9.28 26.27
N ALA A 280 -0.56 -9.83 25.25
CA ALA A 280 -0.96 -9.07 24.09
C ALA A 280 -1.65 -7.77 24.58
N PRO A 281 -1.28 -6.59 24.05
CA PRO A 281 -1.85 -5.34 24.52
C PRO A 281 -3.36 -5.36 24.29
N VAL A 282 -4.09 -5.24 25.39
CA VAL A 282 -5.55 -5.12 25.36
C VAL A 282 -5.86 -3.75 24.77
N ILE A 283 -6.44 -3.73 23.57
CA ILE A 283 -6.97 -2.48 23.00
C ILE A 283 -8.09 -2.01 23.93
N PRO A 284 -8.01 -0.78 24.47
CA PRO A 284 -9.07 -0.27 25.33
C PRO A 284 -10.41 -0.32 24.59
N SER A 285 -11.47 -0.76 25.25
CA SER A 285 -12.82 -0.76 24.68
C SER A 285 -13.24 0.67 24.29
N LEU A 286 -14.24 0.81 23.41
CA LEU A 286 -14.79 2.13 23.04
C LEU A 286 -15.16 2.98 24.25
N ALA A 287 -15.68 2.36 25.32
CA ALA A 287 -15.99 3.04 26.58
C ALA A 287 -14.72 3.52 27.31
N SER A 288 -13.66 2.71 27.33
CA SER A 288 -12.36 3.10 27.90
C SER A 288 -11.69 4.20 27.10
N ARG A 289 -11.82 4.19 25.76
CA ARG A 289 -11.34 5.25 24.87
C ARG A 289 -12.09 6.55 25.08
N SER A 290 -13.41 6.51 25.20
CA SER A 290 -14.23 7.68 25.52
C SER A 290 -13.88 8.28 26.88
N ALA A 291 -13.57 7.46 27.88
CA ALA A 291 -13.12 7.92 29.19
C ALA A 291 -11.71 8.52 29.15
N GLN A 292 -10.80 7.95 28.35
CA GLN A 292 -9.47 8.53 28.09
C GLN A 292 -9.55 9.87 27.33
N LEU A 293 -10.50 9.98 26.39
CA LEU A 293 -10.78 11.22 25.66
C LEU A 293 -11.30 12.31 26.59
N ALA A 294 -12.15 11.97 27.56
CA ALA A 294 -12.71 12.92 28.53
C ALA A 294 -11.69 13.37 29.59
N ALA A 295 -10.68 12.54 29.90
CA ALA A 295 -9.67 12.81 30.93
C ALA A 295 -8.40 13.53 30.41
N GLY A 296 -8.23 13.70 29.10
CA GLY A 296 -6.95 13.98 28.50
C GLY A 296 -6.71 15.43 28.10
N GLY A 297 -6.67 16.35 29.05
CA GLY A 297 -6.02 17.64 28.83
C GLY A 297 -4.51 17.55 29.03
N GLY A 298 -3.71 17.91 28.02
CA GLY A 298 -2.36 18.42 28.23
C GLY A 298 -1.16 17.46 28.19
N SER A 299 -1.29 16.17 27.83
CA SER A 299 -0.11 15.32 27.62
C SER A 299 0.45 15.48 26.21
N ALA A 300 1.77 15.74 26.09
CA ALA A 300 2.48 15.77 24.81
C ALA A 300 2.78 14.35 24.25
N ALA A 301 2.55 13.29 25.04
CA ALA A 301 2.66 11.90 24.57
C ALA A 301 1.46 11.49 23.72
N ALA A 302 1.67 10.56 22.80
CA ALA A 302 0.58 9.99 22.00
C ALA A 302 -0.47 9.31 22.89
N ARG A 303 -1.75 9.45 22.53
CA ARG A 303 -2.84 8.78 23.25
C ARG A 303 -2.84 7.28 23.02
N PHE A 304 -2.49 6.85 21.79
CA PHE A 304 -2.41 5.45 21.41
C PHE A 304 -1.10 5.20 20.69
N THR A 305 -0.28 4.33 21.27
CA THR A 305 1.00 3.93 20.67
C THR A 305 0.95 2.45 20.34
N PHE A 306 1.26 2.11 19.08
CA PHE A 306 1.29 0.75 18.57
C PHE A 306 2.69 0.45 18.05
N SER A 307 3.29 -0.65 18.51
CA SER A 307 4.60 -1.09 18.05
C SER A 307 4.57 -2.58 17.74
N GLY A 308 4.71 -2.94 16.45
CA GLY A 308 4.64 -4.32 15.98
C GLY A 308 3.27 -4.98 16.17
N GLN A 309 2.19 -4.21 16.23
CA GLN A 309 0.86 -4.69 16.60
C GLN A 309 -0.08 -4.76 15.41
N THR A 310 -1.05 -5.68 15.48
CA THR A 310 -2.22 -5.70 14.60
C THR A 310 -3.42 -5.18 15.38
N VAL A 311 -4.01 -4.10 14.88
CA VAL A 311 -5.17 -3.43 15.48
C VAL A 311 -6.33 -3.53 14.52
N THR A 312 -7.47 -4.04 14.97
CA THR A 312 -8.71 -4.09 14.18
C THR A 312 -9.81 -3.36 14.93
N GLU A 313 -10.40 -2.35 14.28
CA GLU A 313 -11.50 -1.55 14.81
C GLU A 313 -12.63 -1.56 13.79
N PRO A 314 -13.81 -2.13 14.08
CA PRO A 314 -14.91 -2.20 13.10
C PRO A 314 -15.59 -0.85 12.83
N GLY A 315 -15.45 0.10 13.74
CA GLY A 315 -16.00 1.46 13.62
C GLY A 315 -14.96 2.51 13.30
N SER A 316 -15.26 3.78 13.61
CA SER A 316 -14.28 4.85 13.61
C SER A 316 -13.36 4.72 14.82
N PHE A 317 -12.03 4.87 14.60
CA PHE A 317 -11.06 4.70 15.70
C PHE A 317 -11.19 5.79 16.77
N TYR A 318 -11.38 7.03 16.33
CA TYR A 318 -11.62 8.19 17.19
C TYR A 318 -12.91 8.87 16.76
N SER A 319 -13.87 9.03 17.67
CA SER A 319 -15.13 9.71 17.41
C SER A 319 -15.42 10.78 18.44
N LEU A 320 -15.72 12.00 17.97
CA LEU A 320 -16.14 13.12 18.80
C LEU A 320 -17.46 13.70 18.26
N SER A 321 -18.52 13.74 19.07
CA SER A 321 -19.84 14.16 18.60
C SER A 321 -20.64 14.92 19.67
N ARG A 322 -21.82 15.40 19.33
CA ARG A 322 -22.81 16.00 20.24
C ARG A 322 -22.29 17.23 20.99
N GLY A 323 -21.56 18.12 20.32
CA GLY A 323 -21.03 19.34 20.94
C GLY A 323 -19.92 19.13 21.96
N LEU A 324 -19.37 17.92 22.05
CA LEU A 324 -18.21 17.64 22.92
C LEU A 324 -16.96 18.38 22.42
N THR A 325 -16.06 18.67 23.35
CA THR A 325 -14.78 19.33 23.03
C THR A 325 -13.62 18.43 23.45
N ASP A 326 -12.59 18.35 22.60
CA ASP A 326 -11.32 17.71 22.91
C ASP A 326 -10.14 18.56 22.46
N SER A 327 -9.07 18.61 23.26
CA SER A 327 -7.92 19.48 23.03
C SER A 327 -6.60 18.76 23.36
N PRO A 328 -6.17 17.79 22.51
CA PRO A 328 -4.93 17.05 22.75
C PRO A 328 -3.70 17.94 22.50
N ALA A 329 -2.66 17.74 23.32
CA ALA A 329 -1.34 18.37 23.14
C ALA A 329 -0.36 17.46 22.36
N GLY A 330 -0.62 16.17 22.25
CA GLY A 330 0.20 15.21 21.53
C GLY A 330 -0.56 14.51 20.40
N PRO A 331 0.10 13.55 19.74
CA PRO A 331 -0.52 12.70 18.72
C PRO A 331 -1.73 11.93 19.25
N ILE A 332 -2.69 11.64 18.38
CA ILE A 332 -3.75 10.66 18.68
C ILE A 332 -3.21 9.25 18.49
N ILE A 333 -2.52 9.01 17.37
CA ILE A 333 -1.94 7.70 17.05
C ILE A 333 -0.47 7.85 16.69
N GLU A 334 0.37 7.04 17.34
CA GLU A 334 1.71 6.71 16.88
C GLU A 334 1.79 5.22 16.61
N ALA A 335 2.16 4.83 15.39
CA ALA A 335 2.26 3.43 15.00
C ALA A 335 3.60 3.15 14.33
N THR A 336 4.31 2.16 14.85
CA THR A 336 5.59 1.71 14.30
C THR A 336 5.50 0.22 14.00
N ASN A 337 5.85 -0.18 12.77
CA ASN A 337 5.80 -1.56 12.29
C ASN A 337 4.46 -2.26 12.58
N SER A 338 3.36 -1.53 12.49
CA SER A 338 2.03 -1.98 12.91
C SER A 338 1.06 -2.08 11.74
N LEU A 339 0.03 -2.92 11.91
CA LEU A 339 -1.09 -3.04 10.98
C LEU A 339 -2.36 -2.52 11.66
N LEU A 340 -2.90 -1.41 11.15
CA LEU A 340 -4.14 -0.82 11.63
C LEU A 340 -5.24 -1.03 10.59
N SER A 341 -6.28 -1.78 10.94
CA SER A 341 -7.46 -2.01 10.10
C SER A 341 -8.68 -1.38 10.77
N ILE A 342 -9.14 -0.27 10.20
CA ILE A 342 -10.24 0.53 10.73
C ILE A 342 -11.41 0.45 9.75
N GLY A 343 -12.56 -0.04 10.20
CA GLY A 343 -13.72 -0.28 9.35
C GLY A 343 -14.40 1.00 8.86
N GLN A 344 -14.20 2.11 9.55
CA GLN A 344 -14.74 3.43 9.17
C GLN A 344 -13.61 4.49 9.15
N ASN A 345 -13.83 5.67 9.75
CA ASN A 345 -12.86 6.74 9.71
C ASN A 345 -11.77 6.57 10.81
N VAL A 346 -10.55 7.00 10.53
CA VAL A 346 -9.54 7.09 11.60
C VAL A 346 -10.00 8.13 12.62
N MET A 347 -10.43 9.31 12.15
CA MET A 347 -11.01 10.36 13.00
C MET A 347 -12.35 10.81 12.45
N GLU A 348 -13.34 10.91 13.31
CA GLU A 348 -14.67 11.43 13.00
C GLU A 348 -15.07 12.50 14.01
N VAL A 349 -15.42 13.71 13.52
CA VAL A 349 -15.91 14.80 14.36
C VAL A 349 -17.22 15.31 13.78
N SER A 350 -18.30 15.28 14.57
CA SER A 350 -19.65 15.53 14.06
C SER A 350 -20.55 16.25 15.06
N GLY A 351 -21.71 16.73 14.59
CA GLY A 351 -22.78 17.25 15.43
C GLY A 351 -22.37 18.43 16.31
N GLY A 352 -21.66 19.41 15.75
CA GLY A 352 -21.22 20.60 16.46
C GLY A 352 -20.07 20.38 17.44
N ALA A 353 -19.44 19.21 17.43
CA ALA A 353 -18.30 18.94 18.29
C ALA A 353 -17.07 19.79 17.88
N THR A 354 -16.18 20.05 18.84
CA THR A 354 -14.98 20.86 18.64
C THR A 354 -13.74 20.05 19.00
N PHE A 355 -12.83 19.93 18.04
CA PHE A 355 -11.49 19.37 18.23
C PHE A 355 -10.46 20.46 18.02
N SER A 356 -9.49 20.57 18.92
CA SER A 356 -8.43 21.60 18.84
C SER A 356 -7.12 21.02 19.32
N SER A 357 -6.20 20.65 18.42
CA SER A 357 -4.84 20.29 18.85
C SER A 357 -4.11 21.51 19.42
N THR A 358 -3.31 21.30 20.45
CA THR A 358 -2.52 22.38 21.09
C THR A 358 -1.02 22.17 20.92
N GLY A 359 -0.57 21.00 20.51
CA GLY A 359 0.84 20.69 20.25
C GLY A 359 1.17 20.68 18.77
N ALA A 360 2.45 20.84 18.46
CA ALA A 360 2.98 20.87 17.10
C ALA A 360 3.38 19.50 16.55
N ALA A 361 2.89 18.40 17.14
CA ALA A 361 3.11 17.06 16.62
C ALA A 361 2.01 16.67 15.62
N SER A 362 2.36 15.82 14.66
CA SER A 362 1.36 15.22 13.76
C SER A 362 0.33 14.42 14.57
N LEU A 363 -0.96 14.56 14.25
CA LEU A 363 -2.00 13.80 14.97
C LEU A 363 -1.89 12.30 14.72
N LEU A 364 -1.50 11.90 13.53
CA LEU A 364 -1.29 10.53 13.11
C LEU A 364 0.15 10.39 12.63
N SER A 365 0.94 9.56 13.30
CA SER A 365 2.33 9.26 12.93
C SER A 365 2.47 7.78 12.65
N LEU A 366 2.86 7.43 11.43
CA LEU A 366 3.05 6.06 10.96
C LEU A 366 4.50 5.88 10.51
N ASP A 367 5.20 4.84 11.04
CA ASP A 367 6.62 4.59 10.74
C ASP A 367 6.96 3.09 10.82
N PRO A 368 7.44 2.44 9.78
CA PRO A 368 6.60 2.09 8.65
C PRO A 368 5.43 1.23 9.14
N SER A 369 4.23 1.65 8.86
CA SER A 369 3.01 0.94 9.29
C SER A 369 2.03 0.83 8.13
N THR A 370 1.10 -0.12 8.22
CA THR A 370 0.00 -0.24 7.27
C THR A 370 -1.28 0.26 7.91
N LEU A 371 -1.97 1.18 7.24
CA LEU A 371 -3.26 1.70 7.66
C LEU A 371 -4.31 1.46 6.58
N THR A 372 -5.41 0.79 6.96
CA THR A 372 -6.62 0.68 6.13
C THR A 372 -7.78 1.34 6.85
N ALA A 373 -8.53 2.20 6.16
CA ALA A 373 -9.68 2.91 6.73
C ALA A 373 -10.64 3.38 5.63
N ALA A 374 -11.81 3.88 6.00
CA ALA A 374 -12.66 4.59 5.05
C ALA A 374 -12.06 5.97 4.71
N SER A 375 -11.73 6.79 5.71
CA SER A 375 -11.07 8.09 5.55
C SER A 375 -10.13 8.35 6.73
N LEU A 376 -9.18 9.27 6.58
CA LEU A 376 -8.38 9.73 7.72
C LEU A 376 -9.20 10.63 8.63
N LEU A 377 -9.90 11.61 8.03
CA LEU A 377 -10.70 12.56 8.79
C LEU A 377 -12.05 12.80 8.11
N SER A 378 -13.12 12.68 8.88
CA SER A 378 -14.48 13.05 8.48
C SER A 378 -15.05 14.11 9.41
N LEU A 379 -15.40 15.28 8.87
CA LEU A 379 -16.05 16.37 9.60
C LEU A 379 -17.47 16.58 9.06
N SER A 380 -18.46 16.62 9.95
CA SER A 380 -19.85 16.82 9.53
C SER A 380 -20.72 17.55 10.56
N GLY A 381 -21.87 18.07 10.12
CA GLY A 381 -22.88 18.61 11.02
C GLY A 381 -22.40 19.79 11.87
N GLY A 382 -21.69 20.76 11.28
CA GLY A 382 -21.23 21.95 11.98
C GLY A 382 -20.03 21.70 12.90
N ALA A 383 -19.32 20.59 12.76
CA ALA A 383 -18.13 20.29 13.53
C ALA A 383 -17.03 21.34 13.31
N ARG A 384 -16.24 21.59 14.34
CA ARG A 384 -15.07 22.48 14.30
C ARG A 384 -13.81 21.69 14.56
N PHE A 385 -12.82 21.83 13.69
CA PHE A 385 -11.53 21.15 13.79
C PHE A 385 -10.42 22.18 13.65
N THR A 386 -9.59 22.31 14.68
CA THR A 386 -8.42 23.19 14.67
C THR A 386 -7.16 22.35 14.84
N LEU A 387 -6.20 22.58 13.98
CA LEU A 387 -4.94 21.83 13.94
C LEU A 387 -3.76 22.78 13.93
N VAL A 388 -2.79 22.55 14.81
CA VAL A 388 -1.58 23.40 14.91
C VAL A 388 -0.57 23.05 13.83
N ASP A 389 -0.38 21.77 13.48
CA ASP A 389 0.63 21.37 12.49
C ASP A 389 0.06 20.35 11.48
N SER A 390 0.48 19.11 11.45
CA SER A 390 0.04 18.13 10.45
C SER A 390 -1.00 17.14 10.98
N LEU A 391 -1.86 16.66 10.08
CA LEU A 391 -2.81 15.60 10.38
C LEU A 391 -2.14 14.24 10.31
N LEU A 392 -1.39 13.98 9.24
CA LEU A 392 -0.72 12.70 9.00
C LEU A 392 0.73 12.93 8.61
N ARG A 393 1.62 12.20 9.24
CA ARG A 393 2.97 11.93 8.77
C ARG A 393 3.18 10.44 8.65
N ASP A 394 3.46 9.98 7.44
CA ASP A 394 3.72 8.58 7.15
C ASP A 394 5.12 8.41 6.54
N GLN A 395 5.94 7.54 7.14
CA GLN A 395 7.30 7.27 6.72
C GLN A 395 7.46 5.80 6.31
N GLY A 396 7.54 5.55 5.00
CA GLY A 396 7.74 4.21 4.45
C GLY A 396 6.54 3.28 4.64
N GLY A 397 5.38 3.80 5.00
CA GLY A 397 4.19 3.03 5.27
C GLY A 397 3.33 2.73 4.03
N VAL A 398 2.22 2.05 4.27
CA VAL A 398 1.20 1.76 3.27
C VAL A 398 -0.15 2.25 3.76
N LEU A 399 -0.78 3.15 2.97
CA LEU A 399 -2.13 3.63 3.24
C LEU A 399 -3.09 3.11 2.18
N ALA A 400 -4.23 2.56 2.60
CA ALA A 400 -5.31 2.17 1.70
C ALA A 400 -6.64 2.68 2.24
N LEU A 401 -7.21 3.69 1.58
CA LEU A 401 -8.45 4.32 1.98
C LEU A 401 -9.58 3.96 1.01
N GLN A 402 -10.76 3.70 1.56
CA GLN A 402 -11.95 3.33 0.79
C GLN A 402 -12.72 4.55 0.28
N SER A 403 -12.36 5.75 0.72
CA SER A 403 -12.98 7.03 0.34
C SER A 403 -11.89 8.10 0.24
N ASP A 404 -12.25 9.38 0.49
CA ASP A 404 -11.30 10.48 0.47
C ASP A 404 -10.43 10.49 1.74
N PHE A 405 -9.22 11.04 1.65
CA PHE A 405 -8.40 11.26 2.84
C PHE A 405 -9.11 12.17 3.84
N LEU A 406 -9.65 13.29 3.34
CA LEU A 406 -10.29 14.33 4.13
C LEU A 406 -11.68 14.60 3.58
N ARG A 407 -12.70 14.51 4.43
CA ARG A 407 -14.09 14.80 4.09
C ARG A 407 -14.66 15.87 5.03
N LEU A 408 -15.13 16.96 4.46
CA LEU A 408 -15.76 18.06 5.18
C LEU A 408 -17.16 18.31 4.61
N SER A 409 -18.15 18.32 5.46
CA SER A 409 -19.55 18.50 5.02
C SER A 409 -20.41 19.22 6.05
N GLY A 410 -21.64 19.62 5.65
CA GLY A 410 -22.66 20.09 6.56
C GLY A 410 -22.28 21.33 7.36
N GLY A 411 -21.61 22.30 6.76
CA GLY A 411 -21.20 23.55 7.42
C GLY A 411 -20.07 23.38 8.45
N SER A 412 -19.32 22.28 8.40
CA SER A 412 -18.17 22.08 9.27
C SER A 412 -17.02 23.03 8.91
N THR A 413 -16.16 23.29 9.89
CA THR A 413 -15.03 24.21 9.74
C THR A 413 -13.74 23.50 10.12
N PHE A 414 -12.75 23.56 9.23
CA PHE A 414 -11.38 23.11 9.48
C PHE A 414 -10.45 24.32 9.43
N VAL A 415 -9.69 24.55 10.48
CA VAL A 415 -8.65 25.60 10.52
C VAL A 415 -7.33 24.93 10.83
N GLY A 416 -6.32 25.19 10.03
CA GLY A 416 -4.99 24.66 10.24
C GLY A 416 -3.92 25.75 10.08
N GLY A 417 -2.81 25.55 10.76
CA GLY A 417 -1.67 26.46 10.65
C GLY A 417 -0.42 25.74 11.14
N GLY A 418 0.57 25.58 10.30
CA GLY A 418 1.81 24.92 10.66
C GLY A 418 2.86 25.07 9.56
N THR A 419 4.04 24.53 9.82
CA THR A 419 5.15 24.51 8.87
C THR A 419 5.24 23.19 8.10
N SER A 420 4.53 22.17 8.57
CA SER A 420 4.49 20.84 7.94
C SER A 420 3.27 20.70 7.02
N ALA A 421 3.37 19.83 6.02
CA ALA A 421 2.22 19.52 5.18
C ALA A 421 1.10 18.87 6.01
N LEU A 422 -0.16 19.12 5.64
CA LEU A 422 -1.28 18.52 6.34
C LEU A 422 -1.26 16.99 6.21
N VAL A 423 -0.93 16.48 5.02
CA VAL A 423 -0.67 15.07 4.74
C VAL A 423 0.75 14.96 4.17
N ASP A 424 1.66 14.37 4.91
CA ASP A 424 3.07 14.20 4.55
C ASP A 424 3.40 12.73 4.37
N LEU A 425 3.69 12.33 3.13
CA LEU A 425 4.04 10.96 2.73
C LEU A 425 5.52 10.92 2.31
N VAL A 426 6.33 10.22 3.10
CA VAL A 426 7.79 10.15 2.92
C VAL A 426 8.18 8.71 2.59
N GLY A 427 8.49 8.41 1.32
CA GLY A 427 8.80 7.04 0.90
C GLY A 427 7.64 6.05 0.99
N SER A 428 6.41 6.55 1.14
CA SER A 428 5.21 5.77 1.41
C SER A 428 4.46 5.42 0.13
N SER A 429 3.65 4.36 0.18
CA SER A 429 2.72 3.99 -0.87
C SER A 429 1.28 4.20 -0.39
N ALA A 430 0.55 5.08 -1.04
CA ALA A 430 -0.81 5.42 -0.64
C ALA A 430 -1.81 5.25 -1.80
N GLY A 431 -3.02 4.80 -1.46
CA GLY A 431 -4.14 4.70 -2.38
C GLY A 431 -5.45 5.12 -1.71
N ALA A 432 -6.30 5.82 -2.45
CA ALA A 432 -7.64 6.15 -2.02
C ALA A 432 -8.65 5.85 -3.12
N ALA A 433 -9.81 5.28 -2.78
CA ALA A 433 -10.90 5.11 -3.73
C ALA A 433 -11.54 6.46 -4.10
N GLY A 434 -11.52 7.41 -3.17
CA GLY A 434 -11.82 8.81 -3.40
C GLY A 434 -10.60 9.64 -3.78
N GLY A 435 -10.63 10.91 -3.39
CA GLY A 435 -9.53 11.86 -3.56
C GLY A 435 -8.77 12.14 -2.27
N LEU A 436 -7.97 13.20 -2.32
CA LEU A 436 -7.31 13.72 -1.12
C LEU A 436 -8.30 14.56 -0.29
N LEU A 437 -9.11 15.39 -0.94
CA LEU A 437 -9.97 16.35 -0.28
C LEU A 437 -11.37 16.38 -0.92
N SER A 438 -12.40 16.20 -0.11
CA SER A 438 -13.79 16.42 -0.48
C SER A 438 -14.42 17.43 0.48
N VAL A 439 -14.89 18.58 -0.05
CA VAL A 439 -15.52 19.64 0.74
C VAL A 439 -16.85 20.00 0.13
N ASN A 440 -17.93 19.85 0.88
CA ASN A 440 -19.28 20.13 0.38
C ASN A 440 -20.20 20.76 1.43
N GLY A 441 -21.40 21.18 1.00
CA GLY A 441 -22.45 21.62 1.92
C GLY A 441 -22.06 22.85 2.75
N ARG A 442 -21.43 23.86 2.15
CA ARG A 442 -20.96 25.10 2.80
C ARG A 442 -19.88 24.88 3.88
N ALA A 443 -19.18 23.76 3.82
CA ALA A 443 -18.06 23.54 4.73
C ALA A 443 -16.89 24.47 4.36
N VAL A 444 -16.09 24.83 5.36
CA VAL A 444 -14.97 25.78 5.22
C VAL A 444 -13.67 25.10 5.65
N MET A 445 -12.63 25.24 4.84
CA MET A 445 -11.27 24.86 5.18
C MET A 445 -10.35 26.07 5.02
N ASP A 446 -9.67 26.47 6.09
CA ASP A 446 -8.73 27.58 6.08
C ASP A 446 -7.36 27.13 6.60
N LEU A 447 -6.40 27.03 5.68
CA LEU A 447 -5.00 26.67 5.94
C LEU A 447 -4.04 27.84 5.60
N VAL A 448 -4.51 29.08 5.58
CA VAL A 448 -3.70 30.23 5.16
C VAL A 448 -2.52 30.49 6.09
N ASN A 449 -2.65 30.15 7.36
CA ASN A 449 -1.52 30.28 8.30
C ASN A 449 -0.49 29.15 8.14
N ALA A 450 -0.80 28.10 7.38
CA ALA A 450 0.14 27.07 7.01
C ALA A 450 1.04 27.55 5.86
N SER A 451 2.34 27.56 6.04
CA SER A 451 3.30 27.83 4.96
C SER A 451 3.55 26.63 4.06
N ALA A 452 3.10 25.45 4.47
CA ALA A 452 3.29 24.17 3.81
C ALA A 452 2.11 23.79 2.89
N PRO A 453 2.29 22.80 1.99
CA PRO A 453 1.21 22.29 1.15
C PRO A 453 0.17 21.47 1.94
N LEU A 454 -1.00 21.29 1.34
CA LEU A 454 -1.98 20.31 1.84
C LEU A 454 -1.39 18.90 1.75
N LEU A 455 -0.78 18.54 0.62
CA LEU A 455 -0.14 17.25 0.36
C LEU A 455 1.35 17.42 0.06
N SER A 456 2.18 16.67 0.74
CA SER A 456 3.61 16.53 0.44
C SER A 456 3.93 15.07 0.10
N LEU A 457 4.56 14.84 -1.04
CA LEU A 457 5.11 13.55 -1.47
C LEU A 457 6.62 13.69 -1.65
N THR A 458 7.40 12.93 -0.87
CA THR A 458 8.86 13.00 -0.92
C THR A 458 9.50 11.60 -0.91
N ARG A 459 10.76 11.48 -1.33
CA ARG A 459 11.57 10.26 -1.25
C ARG A 459 10.90 9.04 -1.90
N SER A 460 10.52 9.18 -3.17
CA SER A 460 9.87 8.11 -3.94
C SER A 460 8.47 7.72 -3.43
N ALA A 461 7.81 8.60 -2.69
CA ALA A 461 6.43 8.38 -2.29
C ALA A 461 5.51 8.30 -3.51
N ALA A 462 4.51 7.44 -3.44
CA ALA A 462 3.51 7.26 -4.48
C ALA A 462 2.11 7.39 -3.91
N LEU A 463 1.29 8.22 -4.53
CA LEU A 463 -0.14 8.33 -4.23
C LEU A 463 -0.97 8.09 -5.49
N ALA A 464 -1.99 7.24 -5.38
CA ALA A 464 -3.00 7.05 -6.39
C ALA A 464 -4.40 7.39 -5.83
N THR A 465 -5.17 8.23 -6.54
CA THR A 465 -6.56 8.54 -6.20
C THR A 465 -7.50 8.03 -7.28
N GLY A 466 -8.65 7.55 -6.88
CA GLY A 466 -9.65 7.00 -7.78
C GLY A 466 -10.70 7.99 -8.25
N SER A 467 -10.70 9.17 -7.67
CA SER A 467 -11.51 10.31 -8.10
C SER A 467 -10.63 11.54 -8.29
N SER A 468 -11.23 12.73 -8.30
CA SER A 468 -10.48 13.99 -8.33
C SER A 468 -9.61 14.14 -7.09
N LEU A 469 -8.41 14.73 -7.22
CA LEU A 469 -7.54 14.94 -6.06
C LEU A 469 -8.22 15.83 -5.02
N ALA A 470 -8.84 16.94 -5.47
CA ALA A 470 -9.69 17.77 -4.63
C ALA A 470 -11.02 18.03 -5.33
N ASP A 471 -12.13 17.82 -4.61
CA ASP A 471 -13.50 18.06 -5.08
C ASP A 471 -14.24 18.98 -4.11
N LEU A 472 -14.68 20.14 -4.61
CA LEU A 472 -15.37 21.15 -3.86
C LEU A 472 -16.74 21.43 -4.47
N SER A 473 -17.79 21.39 -3.66
CA SER A 473 -19.15 21.61 -4.15
C SER A 473 -20.09 22.26 -3.12
N GLY A 474 -21.27 22.67 -3.56
CA GLY A 474 -22.32 23.13 -2.66
C GLY A 474 -21.98 24.40 -1.86
N GLY A 475 -21.27 25.35 -2.46
CA GLY A 475 -20.86 26.59 -1.80
C GLY A 475 -19.74 26.41 -0.77
N ALA A 476 -18.97 25.34 -0.88
CA ALA A 476 -17.79 25.12 -0.06
C ALA A 476 -16.73 26.21 -0.28
N SER A 477 -15.94 26.52 0.75
CA SER A 477 -14.86 27.51 0.67
C SER A 477 -13.57 26.93 1.21
N VAL A 478 -12.50 26.96 0.39
CA VAL A 478 -11.18 26.47 0.77
C VAL A 478 -10.12 27.54 0.53
N ARG A 479 -9.31 27.80 1.55
CA ARG A 479 -8.09 28.63 1.44
C ARG A 479 -6.90 27.83 1.88
N LEU A 480 -5.83 27.82 1.07
CA LEU A 480 -4.59 27.11 1.40
C LEU A 480 -3.39 27.78 0.72
N ASN A 481 -2.21 27.43 1.17
CA ASN A 481 -0.97 27.94 0.56
C ASN A 481 -0.67 27.20 -0.74
N GLN A 482 -0.77 25.88 -0.75
CA GLN A 482 -0.45 25.02 -1.89
C GLN A 482 -1.25 23.71 -1.82
N LEU A 483 -1.76 23.21 -2.94
CA LEU A 483 -2.52 21.95 -2.95
C LEU A 483 -1.60 20.75 -2.82
N ALA A 484 -0.59 20.63 -3.67
CA ALA A 484 0.31 19.49 -3.61
C ALA A 484 1.75 19.85 -4.01
N SER A 485 2.71 19.26 -3.31
CA SER A 485 4.15 19.33 -3.58
C SER A 485 4.72 17.93 -3.75
N LEU A 486 5.35 17.68 -4.90
CA LEU A 486 5.99 16.42 -5.26
C LEU A 486 7.49 16.65 -5.39
N THR A 487 8.28 15.81 -4.72
CA THR A 487 9.76 15.83 -4.84
C THR A 487 10.26 14.40 -4.98
N ALA A 488 10.82 14.07 -6.14
CA ALA A 488 11.26 12.72 -6.51
C ALA A 488 10.14 11.68 -6.26
N SER A 489 8.89 11.97 -6.67
CA SER A 489 7.71 11.23 -6.25
C SER A 489 6.67 11.13 -7.36
N ARG A 490 5.64 10.32 -7.15
CA ARG A 490 4.58 10.08 -8.15
C ARG A 490 3.19 10.34 -7.57
N LEU A 491 2.38 11.09 -8.32
CA LEU A 491 0.96 11.31 -8.06
C LEU A 491 0.14 10.89 -9.28
N THR A 492 -0.78 9.95 -9.11
CA THR A 492 -1.69 9.48 -10.16
C THR A 492 -3.14 9.77 -9.74
N ILE A 493 -3.87 10.50 -10.57
CA ILE A 493 -5.23 10.96 -10.32
C ILE A 493 -6.13 10.38 -11.41
N GLN A 494 -7.18 9.65 -11.05
CA GLN A 494 -8.13 9.09 -12.01
C GLN A 494 -9.21 10.09 -12.46
N GLY A 495 -9.55 11.06 -11.62
CA GLY A 495 -10.45 12.16 -11.95
C GLY A 495 -9.71 13.45 -12.32
N HIS A 496 -10.27 14.59 -11.90
CA HIS A 496 -9.63 15.89 -12.10
C HIS A 496 -8.54 16.16 -11.04
N GLY A 497 -7.54 16.95 -11.39
CA GLY A 497 -6.61 17.49 -10.40
C GLY A 497 -7.35 18.32 -9.37
N LEU A 498 -8.22 19.23 -9.83
CA LEU A 498 -9.11 20.02 -8.99
C LEU A 498 -10.49 20.12 -9.67
N SER A 499 -11.54 19.81 -8.93
CA SER A 499 -12.94 19.94 -9.35
C SER A 499 -13.66 20.95 -8.44
N LEU A 500 -14.25 21.98 -9.03
CA LEU A 500 -15.09 22.96 -8.33
C LEU A 500 -16.45 23.05 -9.00
N SER A 501 -17.52 22.95 -8.21
CA SER A 501 -18.89 23.03 -8.74
C SER A 501 -19.85 23.73 -7.78
N SER A 502 -21.02 24.12 -8.29
CA SER A 502 -22.14 24.63 -7.47
C SER A 502 -21.74 25.78 -6.53
N GLY A 503 -21.06 26.79 -7.06
CA GLY A 503 -20.68 27.99 -6.33
C GLY A 503 -19.53 27.80 -5.32
N ALA A 504 -18.78 26.71 -5.41
CA ALA A 504 -17.64 26.50 -4.55
C ALA A 504 -16.51 27.49 -4.88
N THR A 505 -15.75 27.89 -3.87
CA THR A 505 -14.64 28.82 -4.00
C THR A 505 -13.35 28.22 -3.45
N MET A 506 -12.24 28.44 -4.18
CA MET A 506 -10.92 28.05 -3.70
C MET A 506 -9.90 29.17 -3.94
N THR A 507 -9.12 29.46 -2.91
CA THR A 507 -8.00 30.40 -2.98
C THR A 507 -6.72 29.69 -2.59
N VAL A 508 -5.76 29.71 -3.49
CA VAL A 508 -4.39 29.20 -3.28
C VAL A 508 -3.45 30.39 -3.28
N VAL A 509 -2.71 30.59 -2.20
CA VAL A 509 -1.83 31.76 -2.05
C VAL A 509 -0.56 31.60 -2.90
N GLY A 510 0.03 30.41 -2.92
CA GLY A 510 1.20 30.07 -3.72
C GLY A 510 0.85 29.28 -4.99
N ASP A 511 1.69 28.32 -5.32
CA ASP A 511 1.48 27.44 -6.46
C ASP A 511 0.38 26.41 -6.19
N LEU A 512 -0.43 26.06 -7.19
CA LEU A 512 -1.42 24.98 -7.02
C LEU A 512 -0.70 23.62 -6.91
N PHE A 513 0.17 23.31 -7.87
CA PHE A 513 1.04 22.12 -7.86
C PHE A 513 2.51 22.53 -7.99
N ARG A 514 3.34 21.95 -7.15
CA ARG A 514 4.80 22.03 -7.27
C ARG A 514 5.34 20.64 -7.58
N VAL A 515 6.12 20.49 -8.64
CA VAL A 515 6.61 19.21 -9.14
C VAL A 515 8.13 19.33 -9.34
N ALA A 516 8.90 18.57 -8.58
CA ALA A 516 10.35 18.76 -8.49
C ALA A 516 11.12 17.43 -8.59
N ASN A 517 12.38 17.51 -9.04
CA ASN A 517 13.37 16.43 -9.00
C ASN A 517 12.91 15.13 -9.66
N GLY A 518 12.46 15.20 -10.92
CA GLY A 518 12.05 14.04 -11.69
C GLY A 518 10.71 13.45 -11.26
N SER A 519 9.85 14.24 -10.62
CA SER A 519 8.52 13.80 -10.20
C SER A 519 7.54 13.65 -11.36
N THR A 520 6.57 12.77 -11.20
CA THR A 520 5.52 12.51 -12.19
C THR A 520 4.14 12.83 -11.62
N LEU A 521 3.40 13.69 -12.32
CA LEU A 521 1.97 13.96 -12.09
C LEU A 521 1.18 13.40 -13.28
N THR A 522 0.29 12.44 -13.05
CA THR A 522 -0.56 11.82 -14.05
C THR A 522 -2.03 12.07 -13.73
N ILE A 523 -2.79 12.55 -14.71
CA ILE A 523 -4.25 12.73 -14.66
C ILE A 523 -4.85 11.87 -15.77
N ALA A 524 -5.51 10.76 -15.40
CA ALA A 524 -5.83 9.71 -16.36
C ALA A 524 -7.17 9.89 -17.07
N ASN A 525 -8.21 10.40 -16.40
CA ASN A 525 -9.56 10.53 -16.99
C ASN A 525 -10.19 11.90 -16.80
N GLY A 526 -9.48 12.83 -16.17
CA GLY A 526 -9.93 14.18 -15.89
C GLY A 526 -9.04 15.26 -16.47
N ALA A 527 -9.41 16.51 -16.25
CA ALA A 527 -8.58 17.68 -16.52
C ALA A 527 -7.76 18.06 -15.29
N LEU A 528 -6.71 18.85 -15.46
CA LEU A 528 -6.00 19.48 -14.34
C LEU A 528 -6.95 20.32 -13.50
N LEU A 529 -7.77 21.12 -14.17
CA LEU A 529 -8.82 21.94 -13.56
C LEU A 529 -10.17 21.68 -14.23
N SER A 530 -11.22 21.48 -13.44
CA SER A 530 -12.60 21.39 -13.89
C SER A 530 -13.48 22.30 -13.02
N LEU A 531 -14.01 23.37 -13.60
CA LEU A 531 -14.83 24.34 -12.90
C LEU A 531 -16.21 24.47 -13.56
N SER A 532 -17.27 24.49 -12.73
CA SER A 532 -18.64 24.62 -13.21
C SER A 532 -19.54 25.33 -12.21
N GLY A 533 -20.75 25.71 -12.64
CA GLY A 533 -21.80 26.17 -11.76
C GLY A 533 -21.47 27.42 -10.94
N GLY A 534 -20.86 28.44 -11.54
CA GLY A 534 -20.52 29.69 -10.88
C GLY A 534 -19.41 29.61 -9.84
N SER A 535 -18.62 28.52 -9.85
CA SER A 535 -17.49 28.36 -8.94
C SER A 535 -16.30 29.25 -9.32
N SER A 536 -15.40 29.48 -8.39
CA SER A 536 -14.26 30.38 -8.58
C SER A 536 -12.98 29.81 -7.99
N LEU A 537 -11.90 29.83 -8.78
CA LEU A 537 -10.55 29.51 -8.36
C LEU A 537 -9.67 30.75 -8.50
N THR A 538 -8.94 31.09 -7.44
CA THR A 538 -7.87 32.10 -7.45
C THR A 538 -6.56 31.46 -7.04
N VAL A 539 -5.52 31.63 -7.85
CA VAL A 539 -4.16 31.09 -7.59
C VAL A 539 -3.17 32.26 -7.64
N GLY A 540 -2.47 32.50 -6.53
CA GLY A 540 -1.49 33.57 -6.44
C GLY A 540 -0.17 33.25 -7.16
N GLY A 541 0.22 31.98 -7.20
CA GLY A 541 1.40 31.48 -7.92
C GLY A 541 1.07 30.80 -9.24
N ALA A 542 1.86 29.81 -9.62
CA ALA A 542 1.65 29.02 -10.83
C ALA A 542 0.59 27.93 -10.63
N LEU A 543 -0.13 27.57 -11.73
CA LEU A 543 -0.96 26.36 -11.70
C LEU A 543 -0.10 25.10 -11.53
N ILE A 544 1.02 25.04 -12.24
CA ILE A 544 2.04 24.02 -12.05
C ILE A 544 3.41 24.68 -12.10
N ASN A 545 4.19 24.48 -11.04
CA ASN A 545 5.56 24.95 -10.96
C ASN A 545 6.52 23.76 -11.03
N PHE A 546 7.19 23.60 -12.18
CA PHE A 546 8.25 22.61 -12.35
C PHE A 546 9.58 23.17 -11.82
N ILE A 547 10.20 22.47 -10.88
CA ILE A 547 11.49 22.82 -10.30
C ILE A 547 12.53 21.78 -10.69
N GLY A 548 13.60 22.23 -11.35
CA GLY A 548 14.61 21.34 -11.92
C GLY A 548 14.14 20.69 -13.22
N THR A 549 14.75 19.58 -13.56
CA THR A 549 14.54 18.86 -14.81
C THR A 549 13.99 17.46 -14.57
N GLY A 550 13.54 16.79 -15.62
CA GLY A 550 13.04 15.41 -15.58
C GLY A 550 11.63 15.26 -15.02
N ASN A 551 10.93 16.35 -14.73
CA ASN A 551 9.54 16.28 -14.26
C ASN A 551 8.59 15.99 -15.42
N THR A 552 7.52 15.27 -15.15
CA THR A 552 6.52 14.90 -16.15
C THR A 552 5.11 15.25 -15.68
N LEU A 553 4.36 15.92 -16.54
CA LEU A 553 2.90 16.03 -16.47
C LEU A 553 2.28 15.23 -17.61
N SER A 554 1.38 14.31 -17.28
CA SER A 554 0.61 13.56 -18.28
C SER A 554 -0.89 13.76 -18.04
N ILE A 555 -1.63 14.14 -19.08
CA ILE A 555 -3.08 14.33 -19.06
C ILE A 555 -3.70 13.49 -20.19
N SER A 556 -4.65 12.63 -19.83
CA SER A 556 -5.36 11.78 -20.77
C SER A 556 -6.86 11.81 -20.45
N ASN A 557 -7.66 12.41 -21.33
CA ASN A 557 -9.11 12.43 -21.25
C ASN A 557 -9.69 12.67 -22.66
N ASN A 558 -11.01 12.77 -22.78
CA ASN A 558 -11.68 13.07 -24.06
C ASN A 558 -12.61 14.29 -23.92
N LEU A 559 -12.19 15.31 -23.18
CA LEU A 559 -13.01 16.46 -22.84
C LEU A 559 -12.98 17.59 -23.87
N CYS A 560 -12.02 17.58 -24.79
CA CYS A 560 -11.97 18.56 -25.88
C CYS A 560 -12.95 18.26 -27.02
N GLY A 561 -13.17 17.01 -27.36
CA GLY A 561 -13.77 16.67 -28.64
C GLY A 561 -13.01 17.36 -29.80
N SER A 562 -13.72 18.24 -30.54
CA SER A 562 -13.14 19.07 -31.61
C SER A 562 -12.99 20.56 -31.23
N GLY A 563 -13.13 20.94 -29.96
CA GLY A 563 -13.42 22.33 -29.58
C GLY A 563 -12.57 22.96 -28.46
N CYS A 564 -11.30 22.54 -28.22
CA CYS A 564 -10.44 23.22 -27.26
C CYS A 564 -9.65 24.40 -27.88
N THR A 565 -9.48 25.47 -27.11
CA THR A 565 -8.59 26.58 -27.41
C THR A 565 -7.26 26.40 -26.65
N MET A 566 -6.14 26.67 -27.28
CA MET A 566 -4.83 26.64 -26.62
C MET A 566 -4.58 27.94 -25.85
N ILE A 567 -4.26 27.82 -24.55
CA ILE A 567 -3.73 28.91 -23.75
C ILE A 567 -2.30 28.50 -23.30
N GLY A 568 -1.30 29.16 -23.88
CA GLY A 568 0.07 28.67 -23.75
C GLY A 568 0.20 27.25 -24.28
N ASN A 569 0.67 26.34 -23.43
CA ASN A 569 0.87 24.92 -23.78
C ASN A 569 -0.31 24.01 -23.36
N LEU A 570 -1.42 24.59 -22.87
CA LEU A 570 -2.53 23.81 -22.32
C LEU A 570 -3.79 23.94 -23.20
N PRO A 571 -4.43 22.83 -23.61
CA PRO A 571 -5.73 22.84 -24.24
C PRO A 571 -6.83 23.13 -23.20
N VAL A 572 -7.65 24.11 -23.50
CA VAL A 572 -8.71 24.63 -22.63
C VAL A 572 -10.06 24.47 -23.31
N PHE A 573 -11.01 23.88 -22.62
CA PHE A 573 -12.40 23.81 -23.03
C PHE A 573 -13.23 24.91 -22.35
N VAL A 574 -13.86 25.74 -23.16
CA VAL A 574 -14.88 26.72 -22.74
C VAL A 574 -16.08 26.57 -23.67
N PRO A 575 -17.33 26.56 -23.17
CA PRO A 575 -18.51 26.44 -24.02
C PRO A 575 -18.60 27.52 -25.08
N ALA A 576 -19.22 27.19 -26.20
CA ALA A 576 -19.46 28.13 -27.28
C ALA A 576 -20.23 29.37 -26.77
N GLY A 577 -19.79 30.57 -27.21
CA GLY A 577 -20.38 31.86 -26.83
C GLY A 577 -19.79 32.48 -25.54
N VAL A 578 -18.92 31.79 -24.83
CA VAL A 578 -18.15 32.37 -23.71
C VAL A 578 -16.76 32.76 -24.18
N ALA A 579 -16.39 34.01 -24.00
CA ALA A 579 -15.05 34.47 -24.32
C ALA A 579 -14.05 33.87 -23.31
N VAL A 580 -12.98 33.24 -23.82
CA VAL A 580 -12.00 32.55 -22.97
C VAL A 580 -11.40 33.44 -21.89
N ASN A 581 -11.10 34.70 -22.21
CA ASN A 581 -10.57 35.69 -21.30
C ASN A 581 -11.54 36.16 -20.18
N GLN A 582 -12.83 35.89 -20.32
CA GLN A 582 -13.84 36.12 -19.27
C GLN A 582 -13.86 34.94 -18.27
N ALA A 583 -13.64 33.73 -18.75
CA ALA A 583 -13.63 32.54 -17.94
C ALA A 583 -12.27 32.25 -17.30
N ILE A 584 -11.19 32.57 -18.03
CA ILE A 584 -9.82 32.21 -17.64
C ILE A 584 -8.89 33.40 -17.84
N ASN A 585 -8.33 33.88 -16.74
CA ASN A 585 -7.29 34.90 -16.71
C ASN A 585 -6.01 34.31 -16.10
N LEU A 586 -5.08 33.86 -16.93
CA LEU A 586 -3.84 33.24 -16.53
C LEU A 586 -2.65 34.11 -16.93
N ALA A 587 -1.70 34.30 -16.00
CA ALA A 587 -0.43 34.93 -16.29
C ALA A 587 0.47 34.02 -17.15
N ASN A 588 1.31 34.62 -17.98
CA ASN A 588 2.33 33.89 -18.75
C ASN A 588 3.67 33.83 -18.00
N PRO A 589 4.44 32.73 -18.14
CA PRO A 589 4.10 31.45 -18.75
C PRO A 589 3.34 30.53 -17.80
N ILE A 590 2.41 29.76 -18.33
CA ILE A 590 1.60 28.81 -17.55
C ILE A 590 2.45 27.65 -17.03
N LEU A 591 3.42 27.19 -17.84
CA LEU A 591 4.35 26.10 -17.52
C LEU A 591 5.75 26.42 -18.04
N ASN A 592 6.76 26.19 -17.20
CA ASN A 592 8.15 26.14 -17.64
C ASN A 592 8.51 24.71 -18.03
N LEU A 593 8.67 24.45 -19.32
CA LEU A 593 8.99 23.13 -19.86
C LEU A 593 10.49 22.89 -20.08
N THR A 594 11.37 23.77 -19.64
CA THR A 594 12.82 23.58 -19.83
C THR A 594 13.31 22.32 -19.09
N GLY A 595 13.69 21.28 -19.85
CA GLY A 595 14.11 19.99 -19.30
C GLY A 595 13.00 19.17 -18.66
N ASN A 596 11.72 19.52 -18.92
CA ASN A 596 10.55 18.83 -18.38
C ASN A 596 9.63 18.36 -19.51
N THR A 597 8.76 17.40 -19.23
CA THR A 597 7.91 16.74 -20.22
C THR A 597 6.44 17.05 -19.96
N LEU A 598 5.73 17.46 -21.01
CA LEU A 598 4.28 17.61 -21.03
C LEU A 598 3.67 16.65 -22.05
N ASN A 599 2.91 15.67 -21.57
CA ASN A 599 2.20 14.70 -22.39
C ASN A 599 0.69 14.95 -22.28
N ILE A 600 0.07 15.45 -23.33
CA ILE A 600 -1.39 15.60 -23.41
C ILE A 600 -1.90 14.73 -24.54
N ALA A 601 -2.74 13.74 -24.24
CA ALA A 601 -3.32 12.86 -25.23
C ALA A 601 -4.22 13.63 -26.21
N ALA A 602 -4.32 13.17 -27.43
CA ALA A 602 -5.19 13.78 -28.43
C ALA A 602 -6.64 13.85 -27.94
N GLY A 603 -7.30 14.98 -28.15
CA GLY A 603 -8.68 15.23 -27.68
C GLY A 603 -8.81 15.53 -26.17
N SER A 604 -7.70 15.61 -25.43
CA SER A 604 -7.72 15.90 -24.00
C SER A 604 -7.75 17.40 -23.72
N ALA A 605 -8.56 17.81 -22.72
CA ALA A 605 -8.54 19.15 -22.14
C ALA A 605 -7.72 19.16 -20.83
N ALA A 606 -6.84 20.14 -20.70
CA ALA A 606 -6.13 20.38 -19.44
C ALA A 606 -6.98 21.22 -18.47
N ILE A 607 -7.78 22.15 -18.99
CA ILE A 607 -8.66 23.00 -18.19
C ILE A 607 -10.05 22.97 -18.81
N VAL A 608 -11.08 22.79 -17.98
CA VAL A 608 -12.49 22.82 -18.35
C VAL A 608 -13.20 23.85 -17.50
N VAL A 609 -13.82 24.84 -18.12
CA VAL A 609 -14.58 25.89 -17.41
C VAL A 609 -15.96 26.02 -18.06
N THR A 610 -17.02 25.81 -17.28
CA THR A 610 -18.40 25.83 -17.75
C THR A 610 -19.33 26.56 -16.76
N GLY A 611 -20.56 26.88 -17.16
CA GLY A 611 -21.59 27.36 -16.24
C GLY A 611 -21.25 28.63 -15.47
N GLY A 612 -20.57 29.60 -16.07
CA GLY A 612 -20.21 30.87 -15.46
C GLY A 612 -19.10 30.80 -14.40
N ALA A 613 -18.39 29.69 -14.33
CA ALA A 613 -17.21 29.56 -13.44
C ALA A 613 -16.02 30.41 -13.92
N GLN A 614 -15.10 30.73 -13.00
CA GLN A 614 -13.93 31.57 -13.28
C GLN A 614 -12.65 31.01 -12.68
N VAL A 615 -11.56 31.12 -13.44
CA VAL A 615 -10.16 30.87 -13.00
C VAL A 615 -9.37 32.15 -13.11
N LYS A 616 -8.73 32.56 -12.03
CA LYS A 616 -7.84 33.73 -11.98
C LYS A 616 -6.48 33.33 -11.47
N GLN A 617 -5.41 33.80 -12.10
CA GLN A 617 -4.03 33.62 -11.67
C GLN A 617 -3.34 34.99 -11.61
N GLY A 618 -2.54 35.14 -10.58
CA GLY A 618 -1.79 36.36 -10.31
C GLY A 618 -2.50 37.29 -9.33
N PRO A 619 -1.78 38.34 -8.87
CA PRO A 619 -2.34 39.32 -7.95
C PRO A 619 -3.50 40.07 -8.54
#